data_9d1a5856defe5015eeb692289aa53ae1
#
_entry.id   9d1a5856defe5015eeb692289aa53ae1
#
_cell.length_a   1.000
_cell.length_b   1.000
_cell.length_c   1.000
_cell.angle_alpha   90.00
_cell.angle_beta   90.00
_cell.angle_gamma   90.00
#
_symmetry.space_group_name_H-M   'P 1'
#
loop_
_entity.id
_entity.type
_entity.pdbx_description
1 polymer ?
#
loop_
_entity_poly.entity_id
_entity_poly.type
_entity_poly.pdbx_seq_one_letter_code
_entity_poly.pdbx_strand_id
1 'polypeptide(L)'
;MAAVDVSYRIEGRGPALYLVHGIGSRKTTWDEIIDGLKDRFTCVSYDLRGHGDSPIPPTPYSLEDLIDDLEALRQKLGHDRVHIAGHSLGGMIGPAYARAYPRHTLSVGLLSTAAGRSEDDRAKLQAVGNAMEQNGIAETLGTFVARWFTDAFIAAYPDQIEARLQQVRDTPADVFLGVFWIYATTEMAPWLHEVKCPCLVLTGEFDGGCNPRLNEFIHGELPDSRLVILEGLKHSLMIEASDRVLPHLREFLLEQDTD
;
A
#
# COMPACT_ATOMS: atom_id res chain seq x y z
N MET A 1 14.48 -13.27 5.38
CA MET A 1 14.15 -14.73 5.20
C MET A 1 14.18 -15.06 3.71
N ALA A 2 14.03 -16.35 3.32
CA ALA A 2 13.82 -16.65 1.90
C ALA A 2 12.52 -16.03 1.40
N ALA A 3 12.49 -15.58 0.13
CA ALA A 3 11.28 -15.13 -0.51
C ALA A 3 10.25 -16.26 -0.58
N VAL A 4 8.97 -15.92 -0.49
CA VAL A 4 7.87 -16.89 -0.60
C VAL A 4 7.21 -16.81 -1.97
N ASP A 5 6.60 -17.92 -2.41
CA ASP A 5 5.84 -17.94 -3.66
C ASP A 5 4.44 -17.37 -3.39
N VAL A 6 4.33 -16.05 -3.48
CA VAL A 6 3.10 -15.31 -3.18
C VAL A 6 1.97 -15.65 -4.17
N SER A 7 0.73 -15.62 -3.68
CA SER A 7 -0.47 -15.74 -4.52
C SER A 7 -0.71 -14.45 -5.30
N TYR A 8 -0.91 -14.54 -6.61
CA TYR A 8 -1.09 -13.38 -7.48
C TYR A 8 -2.13 -13.61 -8.58
N ARG A 9 -2.57 -12.51 -9.19
CA ARG A 9 -3.37 -12.50 -10.42
C ARG A 9 -2.70 -11.59 -11.44
N ILE A 10 -2.88 -11.92 -12.72
CA ILE A 10 -2.39 -11.12 -13.84
C ILE A 10 -3.58 -10.83 -14.75
N GLU A 11 -3.80 -9.56 -15.05
CA GLU A 11 -4.84 -9.11 -15.97
C GLU A 11 -4.31 -8.01 -16.88
N GLY A 12 -4.80 -8.01 -18.12
CA GLY A 12 -4.46 -6.97 -19.08
C GLY A 12 -3.22 -7.27 -19.92
N ARG A 13 -2.69 -6.22 -20.53
CA ARG A 13 -1.56 -6.28 -21.46
C ARG A 13 -0.83 -4.93 -21.50
N GLY A 14 0.44 -4.93 -21.87
CA GLY A 14 1.32 -3.75 -21.91
C GLY A 14 2.38 -3.80 -20.81
N PRO A 15 2.99 -2.67 -20.45
CA PRO A 15 3.99 -2.59 -19.39
C PRO A 15 3.48 -3.15 -18.07
N ALA A 16 4.36 -3.79 -17.31
CA ALA A 16 3.98 -4.44 -16.07
C ALA A 16 3.75 -3.42 -14.94
N LEU A 17 2.58 -3.52 -14.29
CA LEU A 17 2.20 -2.74 -13.11
C LEU A 17 1.92 -3.67 -11.94
N TYR A 18 2.72 -3.54 -10.89
CA TYR A 18 2.58 -4.30 -9.65
C TYR A 18 1.78 -3.52 -8.61
N LEU A 19 0.75 -4.16 -8.07
CA LEU A 19 -0.25 -3.55 -7.19
C LEU A 19 -0.14 -4.15 -5.79
N VAL A 20 0.31 -3.35 -4.83
CA VAL A 20 0.71 -3.79 -3.49
C VAL A 20 -0.28 -3.29 -2.45
N HIS A 21 -1.01 -4.21 -1.81
CA HIS A 21 -2.02 -3.85 -0.83
C HIS A 21 -1.45 -3.48 0.55
N GLY A 22 -2.28 -2.95 1.43
CA GLY A 22 -1.95 -2.59 2.81
C GLY A 22 -2.16 -3.71 3.83
N ILE A 23 -1.93 -3.40 5.11
CA ILE A 23 -2.06 -4.30 6.26
C ILE A 23 -3.45 -4.92 6.32
N GLY A 24 -3.53 -6.25 6.51
CA GLY A 24 -4.78 -7.00 6.65
C GLY A 24 -5.73 -6.87 5.44
N SER A 25 -5.18 -6.57 4.25
CA SER A 25 -5.92 -6.49 2.98
C SER A 25 -5.56 -7.66 2.07
N ARG A 26 -5.99 -7.62 0.81
CA ARG A 26 -5.77 -8.68 -0.18
C ARG A 26 -5.57 -8.09 -1.57
N LYS A 27 -5.06 -8.90 -2.50
CA LYS A 27 -4.89 -8.55 -3.92
C LYS A 27 -6.18 -8.03 -4.58
N THR A 28 -7.35 -8.47 -4.11
CA THR A 28 -8.66 -8.08 -4.65
C THR A 28 -9.04 -6.63 -4.35
N THR A 29 -8.34 -5.95 -3.44
CA THR A 29 -8.58 -4.51 -3.17
C THR A 29 -8.31 -3.63 -4.38
N TRP A 30 -7.63 -4.16 -5.40
CA TRP A 30 -7.25 -3.47 -6.62
C TRP A 30 -8.18 -3.72 -7.81
N ASP A 31 -9.26 -4.51 -7.64
CA ASP A 31 -10.08 -4.98 -8.75
C ASP A 31 -10.62 -3.84 -9.62
N GLU A 32 -11.20 -2.79 -9.02
CA GLU A 32 -11.72 -1.63 -9.76
C GLU A 32 -10.62 -0.80 -10.44
N ILE A 33 -9.45 -0.70 -9.82
CA ILE A 33 -8.27 -0.03 -10.42
C ILE A 33 -7.76 -0.84 -11.61
N ILE A 34 -7.69 -2.17 -11.48
CA ILE A 34 -7.28 -3.08 -12.56
C ILE A 34 -8.24 -2.95 -13.75
N ASP A 35 -9.54 -2.92 -13.50
CA ASP A 35 -10.55 -2.77 -14.56
C ASP A 35 -10.34 -1.50 -15.39
N GLY A 36 -9.88 -0.42 -14.76
CA GLY A 36 -9.59 0.84 -15.43
C GLY A 36 -8.19 0.93 -16.05
N LEU A 37 -7.29 -0.04 -15.84
CA LEU A 37 -5.90 0.00 -16.31
C LEU A 37 -5.52 -1.15 -17.24
N LYS A 38 -6.22 -2.29 -17.19
CA LYS A 38 -5.88 -3.52 -17.90
C LYS A 38 -5.89 -3.42 -19.43
N ASP A 39 -6.48 -2.36 -20.00
CA ASP A 39 -6.43 -2.07 -21.43
C ASP A 39 -5.04 -1.58 -21.88
N ARG A 40 -4.23 -1.05 -20.95
CA ARG A 40 -2.92 -0.42 -21.22
C ARG A 40 -1.77 -1.08 -20.45
N PHE A 41 -2.03 -1.75 -19.32
CA PHE A 41 -1.00 -2.33 -18.45
C PHE A 41 -1.26 -3.80 -18.17
N THR A 42 -0.19 -4.57 -18.03
CA THR A 42 -0.21 -5.90 -17.43
C THR A 42 -0.25 -5.73 -15.92
N CYS A 43 -1.44 -5.73 -15.34
CA CYS A 43 -1.67 -5.52 -13.91
C CYS A 43 -1.39 -6.82 -13.14
N VAL A 44 -0.44 -6.79 -12.22
CA VAL A 44 -0.08 -7.90 -11.33
C VAL A 44 -0.44 -7.51 -9.90
N SER A 45 -1.57 -8.03 -9.37
CA SER A 45 -1.93 -7.88 -7.96
C SER A 45 -1.58 -9.14 -7.20
N TYR A 46 -1.02 -9.01 -6.00
CA TYR A 46 -0.62 -10.17 -5.20
C TYR A 46 -0.94 -9.99 -3.72
N ASP A 47 -1.13 -11.09 -3.02
CA ASP A 47 -1.27 -11.09 -1.56
C ASP A 47 0.11 -11.05 -0.92
N LEU A 48 0.36 -10.14 0.01
CA LEU A 48 1.58 -10.13 0.81
C LEU A 48 1.72 -11.44 1.58
N ARG A 49 2.97 -11.86 1.92
CA ARG A 49 3.18 -13.03 2.77
C ARG A 49 2.27 -12.98 4.01
N GLY A 50 1.66 -14.12 4.31
CA GLY A 50 0.71 -14.25 5.42
C GLY A 50 -0.68 -13.67 5.19
N HIS A 51 -0.96 -13.02 4.05
CA HIS A 51 -2.26 -12.47 3.70
C HIS A 51 -2.94 -13.29 2.60
N GLY A 52 -4.27 -13.27 2.60
CA GLY A 52 -5.07 -13.90 1.55
C GLY A 52 -4.70 -15.38 1.33
N ASP A 53 -4.32 -15.69 0.09
CA ASP A 53 -3.94 -17.05 -0.32
C ASP A 53 -2.41 -17.26 -0.34
N SER A 54 -1.62 -16.27 0.11
CA SER A 54 -0.16 -16.38 0.17
C SER A 54 0.31 -17.23 1.35
N PRO A 55 1.47 -17.91 1.24
CA PRO A 55 2.05 -18.68 2.33
C PRO A 55 2.26 -17.86 3.60
N ILE A 56 2.13 -18.52 4.75
CA ILE A 56 2.34 -17.94 6.09
C ILE A 56 3.69 -18.45 6.63
N PRO A 57 4.80 -17.78 6.31
CA PRO A 57 6.10 -18.16 6.89
C PRO A 57 6.16 -17.75 8.38
N PRO A 58 7.12 -18.30 9.15
CA PRO A 58 7.32 -17.89 10.53
C PRO A 58 7.55 -16.38 10.68
N THR A 59 6.93 -15.76 11.68
CA THR A 59 7.16 -14.37 12.09
C THR A 59 8.39 -14.27 13.01
N PRO A 60 9.02 -13.09 13.19
CA PRO A 60 8.65 -11.80 12.59
C PRO A 60 9.15 -11.63 11.15
N TYR A 61 8.49 -10.75 10.41
CA TYR A 61 8.94 -10.31 9.08
C TYR A 61 9.69 -8.98 9.17
N SER A 62 10.48 -8.67 8.13
CA SER A 62 11.10 -7.37 7.93
C SER A 62 10.55 -6.70 6.65
N LEU A 63 10.85 -5.41 6.46
CA LEU A 63 10.52 -4.74 5.21
C LEU A 63 11.27 -5.37 4.03
N GLU A 64 12.52 -5.77 4.25
CA GLU A 64 13.37 -6.45 3.26
C GLU A 64 12.73 -7.77 2.79
N ASP A 65 12.10 -8.52 3.69
CA ASP A 65 11.37 -9.75 3.32
C ASP A 65 10.21 -9.47 2.35
N LEU A 66 9.49 -8.35 2.54
CA LEU A 66 8.38 -7.94 1.65
C LEU A 66 8.91 -7.46 0.29
N ILE A 67 10.06 -6.81 0.28
CA ILE A 67 10.76 -6.38 -0.95
C ILE A 67 11.28 -7.60 -1.72
N ASP A 68 11.85 -8.59 -1.03
CA ASP A 68 12.38 -9.80 -1.64
C ASP A 68 11.27 -10.65 -2.27
N ASP A 69 10.07 -10.69 -1.68
CA ASP A 69 8.92 -11.35 -2.29
C ASP A 69 8.49 -10.69 -3.59
N LEU A 70 8.46 -9.34 -3.61
CA LEU A 70 8.11 -8.59 -4.82
C LEU A 70 9.16 -8.81 -5.93
N GLU A 71 10.45 -8.83 -5.57
CA GLU A 71 11.53 -9.11 -6.53
C GLU A 71 11.46 -10.55 -7.05
N ALA A 72 11.22 -11.52 -6.18
CA ALA A 72 11.04 -12.92 -6.59
C ALA A 72 9.84 -13.09 -7.54
N LEU A 73 8.72 -12.40 -7.28
CA LEU A 73 7.56 -12.41 -8.17
C LEU A 73 7.90 -11.76 -9.52
N ARG A 74 8.59 -10.62 -9.54
CA ARG A 74 9.02 -9.97 -10.78
C ARG A 74 9.90 -10.91 -11.63
N GLN A 75 10.89 -11.55 -10.99
CA GLN A 75 11.79 -12.49 -11.66
C GLN A 75 11.05 -13.70 -12.18
N LYS A 76 10.14 -14.28 -11.39
CA LYS A 76 9.29 -15.42 -11.76
C LYS A 76 8.47 -15.13 -13.02
N LEU A 77 7.95 -13.90 -13.15
CA LEU A 77 7.14 -13.47 -14.28
C LEU A 77 7.96 -12.97 -15.48
N GLY A 78 9.28 -12.85 -15.32
CA GLY A 78 10.21 -12.44 -16.39
C GLY A 78 10.09 -10.96 -16.79
N HIS A 79 9.52 -10.10 -15.95
CA HIS A 79 9.43 -8.67 -16.23
C HIS A 79 10.78 -7.99 -15.94
N ASP A 80 11.36 -7.28 -16.90
CA ASP A 80 12.63 -6.58 -16.73
C ASP A 80 12.45 -5.33 -15.87
N ARG A 81 11.50 -4.46 -16.25
CA ARG A 81 11.19 -3.22 -15.55
C ARG A 81 9.68 -3.14 -15.27
N VAL A 82 9.33 -2.54 -14.16
CA VAL A 82 7.93 -2.52 -13.68
C VAL A 82 7.54 -1.16 -13.11
N HIS A 83 6.28 -0.78 -13.27
CA HIS A 83 5.63 0.21 -12.44
C HIS A 83 5.13 -0.45 -11.16
N ILE A 84 5.10 0.31 -10.06
CA ILE A 84 4.59 -0.17 -8.78
C ILE A 84 3.58 0.85 -8.26
N ALA A 85 2.40 0.40 -7.83
CA ALA A 85 1.49 1.22 -7.06
C ALA A 85 1.14 0.50 -5.75
N GLY A 86 1.36 1.16 -4.64
CA GLY A 86 1.15 0.60 -3.31
C GLY A 86 0.25 1.46 -2.45
N HIS A 87 -0.62 0.81 -1.67
CA HIS A 87 -1.50 1.47 -0.71
C HIS A 87 -1.05 1.20 0.72
N SER A 88 -0.97 2.24 1.56
CA SER A 88 -0.62 2.13 2.98
C SER A 88 0.76 1.47 3.18
N LEU A 89 0.86 0.27 3.77
CA LEU A 89 2.11 -0.50 3.83
C LEU A 89 2.68 -0.76 2.43
N GLY A 90 1.83 -1.06 1.43
CA GLY A 90 2.25 -1.19 0.03
C GLY A 90 2.89 0.09 -0.51
N GLY A 91 2.39 1.25 -0.08
CA GLY A 91 2.97 2.57 -0.38
C GLY A 91 4.35 2.80 0.27
N MET A 92 4.73 2.02 1.28
CA MET A 92 6.08 1.97 1.84
C MET A 92 6.95 0.95 1.09
N ILE A 93 6.39 -0.19 0.71
CA ILE A 93 7.12 -1.24 -0.03
C ILE A 93 7.59 -0.72 -1.39
N GLY A 94 6.73 0.02 -2.12
CA GLY A 94 7.06 0.54 -3.45
C GLY A 94 8.34 1.37 -3.52
N PRO A 95 8.48 2.47 -2.77
CA PRO A 95 9.70 3.28 -2.78
C PRO A 95 10.91 2.54 -2.18
N ALA A 96 10.71 1.65 -1.20
CA ALA A 96 11.78 0.83 -0.66
C ALA A 96 12.32 -0.16 -1.72
N TYR A 97 11.42 -0.76 -2.51
CA TYR A 97 11.80 -1.58 -3.67
C TYR A 97 12.53 -0.75 -4.72
N ALA A 98 12.03 0.43 -5.09
CA ALA A 98 12.67 1.30 -6.08
C ALA A 98 14.08 1.72 -5.67
N ARG A 99 14.31 1.94 -4.37
CA ARG A 99 15.63 2.19 -3.80
C ARG A 99 16.54 0.97 -3.93
N ALA A 100 16.06 -0.24 -3.62
CA ALA A 100 16.85 -1.48 -3.69
C ALA A 100 17.11 -1.93 -5.13
N TYR A 101 16.13 -1.74 -6.03
CA TYR A 101 16.16 -2.19 -7.42
C TYR A 101 15.89 -1.05 -8.42
N PRO A 102 16.71 0.03 -8.43
CA PRO A 102 16.42 1.22 -9.24
C PRO A 102 16.43 0.95 -10.75
N ARG A 103 17.16 -0.08 -11.20
CA ARG A 103 17.21 -0.46 -12.63
C ARG A 103 15.95 -1.19 -13.10
N HIS A 104 15.19 -1.76 -12.17
CA HIS A 104 13.99 -2.54 -12.44
C HIS A 104 12.69 -1.76 -12.17
N THR A 105 12.80 -0.50 -11.71
CA THR A 105 11.63 0.33 -11.41
C THR A 105 11.46 1.45 -12.43
N LEU A 106 10.27 1.51 -13.03
CA LEU A 106 9.88 2.57 -13.97
C LEU A 106 9.32 3.78 -13.24
N SER A 107 8.35 3.55 -12.34
CA SER A 107 7.73 4.59 -11.52
C SER A 107 7.06 3.99 -10.28
N VAL A 108 6.73 4.83 -9.30
CA VAL A 108 6.08 4.40 -8.05
C VAL A 108 4.88 5.28 -7.71
N GLY A 109 3.72 4.66 -7.46
CA GLY A 109 2.56 5.28 -6.82
C GLY A 109 2.56 4.99 -5.32
N LEU A 110 2.68 6.04 -4.50
CA LEU A 110 2.62 6.01 -3.04
C LEU A 110 1.23 6.49 -2.60
N LEU A 111 0.32 5.56 -2.32
CA LEU A 111 -1.07 5.86 -2.01
C LEU A 111 -1.34 5.70 -0.52
N SER A 112 -1.76 6.77 0.16
CA SER A 112 -2.06 6.79 1.61
C SER A 112 -0.97 6.14 2.45
N THR A 113 0.27 6.59 2.29
CA THR A 113 1.42 6.15 3.10
C THR A 113 2.02 7.30 3.90
N ALA A 114 3.06 7.06 4.70
CA ALA A 114 3.57 8.07 5.62
C ALA A 114 5.09 8.02 5.78
N ALA A 115 5.71 9.21 5.76
CA ALA A 115 7.08 9.45 6.20
C ALA A 115 7.19 10.81 6.91
N GLY A 116 8.30 11.07 7.58
CA GLY A 116 8.48 12.31 8.33
C GLY A 116 7.61 12.38 9.59
N ARG A 117 7.42 11.24 10.26
CA ARG A 117 6.62 11.14 11.48
C ARG A 117 7.28 11.87 12.64
N SER A 118 6.52 12.74 13.30
CA SER A 118 6.90 13.37 14.56
C SER A 118 6.97 12.34 15.69
N GLU A 119 7.49 12.74 16.86
CA GLU A 119 7.45 11.90 18.06
C GLU A 119 6.00 11.58 18.48
N ASP A 120 5.09 12.54 18.34
CA ASP A 120 3.66 12.34 18.63
C ASP A 120 3.01 11.33 17.67
N ASP A 121 3.33 11.38 16.37
CA ASP A 121 2.84 10.39 15.40
C ASP A 121 3.34 8.98 15.75
N ARG A 122 4.61 8.85 16.09
CA ARG A 122 5.21 7.56 16.52
C ARG A 122 4.59 7.05 17.82
N ALA A 123 4.37 7.93 18.81
CA ALA A 123 3.73 7.57 20.06
C ALA A 123 2.29 7.07 19.86
N LYS A 124 1.52 7.71 18.96
CA LYS A 124 0.16 7.25 18.60
C LYS A 124 0.17 5.86 17.95
N LEU A 125 1.09 5.61 17.02
CA LEU A 125 1.22 4.29 16.39
C LEU A 125 1.64 3.23 17.41
N GLN A 126 2.59 3.54 18.31
CA GLN A 126 3.01 2.66 19.39
C GLN A 126 1.83 2.32 20.31
N ALA A 127 1.03 3.31 20.68
CA ALA A 127 -0.15 3.10 21.52
C ALA A 127 -1.18 2.16 20.84
N VAL A 128 -1.41 2.32 19.53
CA VAL A 128 -2.30 1.44 18.76
C VAL A 128 -1.75 0.01 18.72
N GLY A 129 -0.45 -0.17 18.43
CA GLY A 129 0.19 -1.49 18.43
C GLY A 129 0.09 -2.19 19.79
N ASN A 130 0.43 -1.48 20.87
CA ASN A 130 0.34 -2.00 22.23
C ASN A 130 -1.10 -2.38 22.61
N ALA A 131 -2.10 -1.59 22.19
CA ALA A 131 -3.50 -1.90 22.43
C ALA A 131 -3.93 -3.18 21.71
N MET A 132 -3.49 -3.39 20.47
CA MET A 132 -3.76 -4.62 19.72
C MET A 132 -3.11 -5.85 20.35
N GLU A 133 -1.87 -5.72 20.85
CA GLU A 133 -1.18 -6.81 21.57
C GLU A 133 -1.86 -7.17 22.89
N GLN A 134 -2.33 -6.18 23.63
CA GLN A 134 -2.92 -6.37 24.95
C GLN A 134 -4.38 -6.85 24.90
N ASN A 135 -5.18 -6.28 24.00
CA ASN A 135 -6.62 -6.47 23.96
C ASN A 135 -7.08 -7.34 22.78
N GLY A 136 -6.17 -7.63 21.85
CA GLY A 136 -6.48 -8.30 20.59
C GLY A 136 -6.90 -7.33 19.48
N ILE A 137 -6.65 -7.75 18.24
CA ILE A 137 -6.93 -6.94 17.03
C ILE A 137 -8.46 -6.68 16.93
N ALA A 138 -9.29 -7.69 17.23
CA ALA A 138 -10.73 -7.60 17.11
C ALA A 138 -11.33 -6.43 17.90
N GLU A 139 -10.84 -6.18 19.13
CA GLU A 139 -11.32 -5.10 19.99
C GLU A 139 -10.98 -3.70 19.44
N THR A 140 -9.94 -3.61 18.62
CA THR A 140 -9.50 -2.34 18.03
C THR A 140 -10.13 -2.05 16.67
N LEU A 141 -10.80 -3.02 16.04
CA LEU A 141 -11.36 -2.90 14.69
C LEU A 141 -12.35 -1.73 14.55
N GLY A 142 -13.19 -1.49 15.55
CA GLY A 142 -14.16 -0.39 15.53
C GLY A 142 -13.49 0.98 15.38
N THR A 143 -12.30 1.16 15.97
CA THR A 143 -11.55 2.41 15.84
C THR A 143 -10.93 2.59 14.45
N PHE A 144 -10.62 1.50 13.76
CA PHE A 144 -10.09 1.54 12.40
C PHE A 144 -11.15 1.95 11.38
N VAL A 145 -12.39 1.47 11.51
CA VAL A 145 -13.49 1.81 10.58
C VAL A 145 -13.64 3.32 10.46
N ALA A 146 -13.76 4.03 11.59
CA ALA A 146 -13.90 5.49 11.62
C ALA A 146 -12.68 6.24 11.06
N ARG A 147 -11.50 5.62 11.06
CA ARG A 147 -10.27 6.19 10.48
C ARG A 147 -10.14 5.92 8.99
N TRP A 148 -10.67 4.77 8.53
CA TRP A 148 -10.48 4.30 7.17
C TRP A 148 -11.53 4.85 6.21
N PHE A 149 -12.78 5.02 6.65
CA PHE A 149 -13.92 5.34 5.82
C PHE A 149 -14.63 6.61 6.28
N THR A 150 -15.23 7.32 5.34
CA THR A 150 -16.11 8.45 5.68
C THR A 150 -17.42 7.94 6.33
N ASP A 151 -18.04 8.79 7.13
CA ASP A 151 -19.30 8.45 7.80
C ASP A 151 -20.41 8.18 6.78
N ALA A 152 -20.37 8.89 5.64
CA ALA A 152 -21.30 8.68 4.53
C ALA A 152 -21.13 7.29 3.90
N PHE A 153 -19.89 6.84 3.68
CA PHE A 153 -19.61 5.52 3.14
C PHE A 153 -20.01 4.40 4.11
N ILE A 154 -19.68 4.57 5.40
CA ILE A 154 -20.06 3.61 6.46
C ILE A 154 -21.58 3.40 6.47
N ALA A 155 -22.35 4.49 6.38
CA ALA A 155 -23.82 4.43 6.39
C ALA A 155 -24.40 3.82 5.10
N ALA A 156 -23.80 4.09 3.94
CA ALA A 156 -24.30 3.65 2.64
C ALA A 156 -23.92 2.21 2.29
N TYR A 157 -22.76 1.72 2.77
CA TYR A 157 -22.17 0.44 2.34
C TYR A 157 -21.72 -0.45 3.51
N PRO A 158 -22.59 -0.77 4.48
CA PRO A 158 -22.23 -1.57 5.66
C PRO A 158 -21.67 -2.95 5.31
N ASP A 159 -22.14 -3.57 4.22
CA ASP A 159 -21.65 -4.88 3.77
C ASP A 159 -20.19 -4.82 3.28
N GLN A 160 -19.79 -3.72 2.64
CA GLN A 160 -18.39 -3.52 2.22
C GLN A 160 -17.48 -3.28 3.43
N ILE A 161 -17.97 -2.55 4.43
CA ILE A 161 -17.27 -2.38 5.70
C ILE A 161 -17.05 -3.74 6.37
N GLU A 162 -18.11 -4.56 6.48
CA GLU A 162 -18.01 -5.88 7.10
C GLU A 162 -17.07 -6.81 6.32
N ALA A 163 -17.15 -6.80 4.99
CA ALA A 163 -16.21 -7.56 4.13
C ALA A 163 -14.75 -7.15 4.37
N ARG A 164 -14.48 -5.84 4.54
CA ARG A 164 -13.13 -5.33 4.85
C ARG A 164 -12.67 -5.76 6.25
N LEU A 165 -13.54 -5.73 7.24
CA LEU A 165 -13.25 -6.19 8.60
C LEU A 165 -13.00 -7.70 8.64
N GLN A 166 -13.74 -8.47 7.82
CA GLN A 166 -13.51 -9.90 7.70
C GLN A 166 -12.13 -10.22 7.16
N GLN A 167 -11.62 -9.47 6.18
CA GLN A 167 -10.25 -9.64 5.70
C GLN A 167 -9.21 -9.45 6.83
N VAL A 168 -9.44 -8.50 7.73
CA VAL A 168 -8.56 -8.31 8.91
C VAL A 168 -8.65 -9.50 9.84
N ARG A 169 -9.86 -9.99 10.14
CA ARG A 169 -10.07 -11.16 11.02
C ARG A 169 -9.48 -12.45 10.45
N ASP A 170 -9.50 -12.59 9.12
CA ASP A 170 -8.93 -13.76 8.42
C ASP A 170 -7.39 -13.74 8.40
N THR A 171 -6.77 -12.58 8.62
CA THR A 171 -5.31 -12.47 8.70
C THR A 171 -4.83 -12.95 10.06
N PRO A 172 -3.92 -13.93 10.16
CA PRO A 172 -3.39 -14.38 11.46
C PRO A 172 -2.86 -13.21 12.29
N ALA A 173 -3.15 -13.22 13.60
CA ALA A 173 -2.87 -12.08 14.46
C ALA A 173 -1.37 -11.71 14.53
N ASP A 174 -0.49 -12.72 14.56
CA ASP A 174 0.95 -12.55 14.54
C ASP A 174 1.46 -11.96 13.22
N VAL A 175 0.84 -12.32 12.08
CA VAL A 175 1.10 -11.73 10.77
C VAL A 175 0.66 -10.26 10.75
N PHE A 176 -0.58 -9.98 11.16
CA PHE A 176 -1.12 -8.63 11.18
C PHE A 176 -0.25 -7.70 12.05
N LEU A 177 0.07 -8.12 13.26
CA LEU A 177 0.95 -7.38 14.19
C LEU A 177 2.36 -7.23 13.62
N GLY A 178 2.92 -8.29 13.02
CA GLY A 178 4.24 -8.25 12.40
C GLY A 178 4.34 -7.17 11.33
N VAL A 179 3.41 -7.14 10.37
CA VAL A 179 3.42 -6.12 9.31
C VAL A 179 3.00 -4.74 9.82
N PHE A 180 2.16 -4.66 10.86
CA PHE A 180 1.85 -3.40 11.53
C PHE A 180 3.11 -2.79 12.15
N TRP A 181 3.93 -3.59 12.84
CA TRP A 181 5.18 -3.10 13.43
C TRP A 181 6.21 -2.71 12.37
N ILE A 182 6.29 -3.42 11.23
CA ILE A 182 7.11 -2.96 10.10
C ILE A 182 6.69 -1.53 9.71
N TYR A 183 5.39 -1.32 9.48
CA TYR A 183 4.87 0.00 9.10
C TYR A 183 5.10 1.07 10.19
N ALA A 184 4.86 0.73 11.45
CA ALA A 184 4.93 1.66 12.57
C ALA A 184 6.36 2.10 12.92
N THR A 185 7.35 1.22 12.74
CA THR A 185 8.75 1.45 13.12
C THR A 185 9.65 1.86 11.97
N THR A 186 9.26 1.57 10.72
CA THR A 186 10.04 2.01 9.56
C THR A 186 9.82 3.50 9.30
N GLU A 187 10.92 4.23 9.15
CA GLU A 187 10.91 5.64 8.73
C GLU A 187 11.60 5.78 7.38
N MET A 188 10.87 6.32 6.40
CA MET A 188 11.39 6.50 5.04
C MET A 188 12.15 7.80 4.84
N ALA A 189 11.94 8.80 5.70
CA ALA A 189 12.53 10.14 5.59
C ALA A 189 14.04 10.14 5.31
N PRO A 190 14.87 9.28 5.96
CA PRO A 190 16.32 9.33 5.74
C PRO A 190 16.77 8.96 4.32
N TRP A 191 15.92 8.30 3.52
CA TRP A 191 16.32 7.73 2.24
C TRP A 191 15.35 8.00 1.07
N LEU A 192 14.23 8.71 1.26
CA LEU A 192 13.33 9.06 0.14
C LEU A 192 14.04 9.76 -1.01
N HIS A 193 15.01 10.61 -0.72
CA HIS A 193 15.82 11.31 -1.72
C HIS A 193 16.67 10.36 -2.62
N GLU A 194 16.82 9.10 -2.23
CA GLU A 194 17.50 8.08 -3.03
C GLU A 194 16.60 7.44 -4.10
N VAL A 195 15.28 7.60 -4.01
CA VAL A 195 14.30 7.13 -5.01
C VAL A 195 14.36 8.05 -6.22
N LYS A 196 14.86 7.53 -7.37
CA LYS A 196 15.16 8.34 -8.56
C LYS A 196 14.12 8.24 -9.66
N CYS A 197 13.23 7.27 -9.61
CA CYS A 197 12.14 7.16 -10.58
C CYS A 197 11.03 8.16 -10.28
N PRO A 198 10.22 8.55 -11.29
CA PRO A 198 9.03 9.37 -11.08
C PRO A 198 8.07 8.75 -10.07
N CYS A 199 7.46 9.60 -9.23
CA CYS A 199 6.56 9.17 -8.17
C CYS A 199 5.23 9.93 -8.19
N LEU A 200 4.13 9.21 -7.93
CA LEU A 200 2.83 9.80 -7.60
C LEU A 200 2.62 9.63 -6.09
N VAL A 201 2.45 10.72 -5.37
CA VAL A 201 2.07 10.73 -3.95
C VAL A 201 0.59 11.13 -3.85
N LEU A 202 -0.24 10.26 -3.29
CA LEU A 202 -1.68 10.50 -3.24
C LEU A 202 -2.26 10.08 -1.90
N THR A 203 -3.08 10.94 -1.28
CA THR A 203 -3.77 10.63 -0.02
C THR A 203 -5.13 11.31 0.08
N GLY A 204 -5.96 10.86 1.02
CA GLY A 204 -7.20 11.54 1.38
C GLY A 204 -6.95 12.72 2.33
N GLU A 205 -7.73 13.80 2.16
CA GLU A 205 -7.65 15.01 3.00
C GLU A 205 -7.80 14.70 4.50
N PHE A 206 -8.68 13.74 4.84
CA PHE A 206 -8.99 13.37 6.22
C PHE A 206 -8.36 12.02 6.63
N ASP A 207 -7.34 11.55 5.91
CA ASP A 207 -6.58 10.38 6.35
C ASP A 207 -5.85 10.69 7.67
N GLY A 208 -6.32 10.07 8.75
CA GLY A 208 -5.79 10.36 10.09
C GLY A 208 -4.41 9.75 10.38
N GLY A 209 -4.01 8.75 9.61
CA GLY A 209 -2.73 8.02 9.79
C GLY A 209 -1.67 8.38 8.76
N CYS A 210 -2.11 8.63 7.52
CA CYS A 210 -1.28 9.00 6.38
C CYS A 210 -1.72 10.37 5.86
N ASN A 211 -1.83 11.34 6.76
CA ASN A 211 -2.44 12.64 6.51
C ASN A 211 -1.67 13.48 5.47
N PRO A 212 -2.29 14.57 4.95
CA PRO A 212 -1.67 15.47 3.97
C PRO A 212 -0.27 15.93 4.37
N ARG A 213 -0.03 16.35 5.63
CA ARG A 213 1.28 16.79 6.10
C ARG A 213 2.39 15.77 5.87
N LEU A 214 2.10 14.48 6.11
CA LEU A 214 3.09 13.40 5.90
C LEU A 214 3.31 13.11 4.41
N ASN A 215 2.29 13.31 3.59
CA ASN A 215 2.39 13.14 2.13
C ASN A 215 3.04 14.37 1.45
N GLU A 216 2.80 15.58 1.95
CA GLU A 216 3.55 16.78 1.57
C GLU A 216 5.04 16.63 1.89
N PHE A 217 5.36 16.07 3.07
CA PHE A 217 6.75 15.73 3.42
C PHE A 217 7.36 14.74 2.43
N ILE A 218 6.67 13.63 2.11
CA ILE A 218 7.13 12.65 1.12
C ILE A 218 7.40 13.33 -0.23
N HIS A 219 6.45 14.15 -0.69
CA HIS A 219 6.58 14.90 -1.94
C HIS A 219 7.80 15.85 -1.93
N GLY A 220 8.05 16.51 -0.81
CA GLY A 220 9.20 17.41 -0.65
C GLY A 220 10.56 16.72 -0.64
N GLU A 221 10.62 15.46 -0.20
CA GLU A 221 11.86 14.66 -0.14
C GLU A 221 12.14 13.87 -1.42
N LEU A 222 11.13 13.58 -2.24
CA LEU A 222 11.28 12.86 -3.51
C LEU A 222 11.81 13.80 -4.59
N PRO A 223 12.88 13.43 -5.34
CA PRO A 223 13.45 14.27 -6.40
C PRO A 223 12.50 14.58 -7.56
N ASP A 224 11.61 13.63 -7.89
CA ASP A 224 10.63 13.74 -8.97
C ASP A 224 9.30 13.13 -8.52
N SER A 225 8.34 14.00 -8.19
CA SER A 225 7.05 13.53 -7.74
C SER A 225 5.92 14.52 -8.01
N ARG A 226 4.69 13.97 -8.07
CA ARG A 226 3.43 14.72 -8.12
C ARG A 226 2.65 14.43 -6.84
N LEU A 227 2.07 15.44 -6.20
CA LEU A 227 1.21 15.29 -5.03
C LEU A 227 -0.25 15.50 -5.41
N VAL A 228 -1.11 14.61 -4.93
CA VAL A 228 -2.58 14.70 -5.04
C VAL A 228 -3.20 14.48 -3.67
N ILE A 229 -4.02 15.41 -3.22
CA ILE A 229 -4.83 15.29 -2.00
C ILE A 229 -6.29 15.22 -2.43
N LEU A 230 -6.95 14.10 -2.16
CA LEU A 230 -8.35 13.88 -2.51
C LEU A 230 -9.26 14.43 -1.42
N GLU A 231 -9.96 15.51 -1.75
CA GLU A 231 -10.85 16.23 -0.85
C GLU A 231 -11.96 15.31 -0.29
N GLY A 232 -12.26 15.44 0.99
CA GLY A 232 -13.36 14.76 1.67
C GLY A 232 -13.12 13.28 1.97
N LEU A 233 -11.98 12.69 1.60
CA LEU A 233 -11.70 11.26 1.75
C LEU A 233 -10.78 10.95 2.93
N LYS A 234 -10.90 9.71 3.42
CA LYS A 234 -10.04 9.15 4.46
C LYS A 234 -9.04 8.14 3.86
N HIS A 235 -8.72 7.05 4.56
CA HIS A 235 -7.62 6.13 4.23
C HIS A 235 -7.94 5.09 3.16
N SER A 236 -9.15 4.53 3.16
CA SER A 236 -9.50 3.36 2.32
C SER A 236 -9.88 3.75 0.89
N LEU A 237 -9.05 4.53 0.22
CA LEU A 237 -9.31 5.11 -1.10
C LEU A 237 -9.67 4.08 -2.17
N MET A 238 -9.05 2.87 -2.13
CA MET A 238 -9.29 1.82 -3.12
C MET A 238 -10.69 1.20 -3.02
N ILE A 239 -11.33 1.27 -1.85
CA ILE A 239 -12.65 0.72 -1.59
C ILE A 239 -13.72 1.80 -1.71
N GLU A 240 -13.43 3.00 -1.17
CA GLU A 240 -14.41 4.07 -1.07
C GLU A 240 -14.49 4.95 -2.32
N ALA A 241 -13.39 5.11 -3.05
CA ALA A 241 -13.26 6.13 -4.08
C ALA A 241 -12.25 5.75 -5.18
N SER A 242 -12.26 4.51 -5.61
CA SER A 242 -11.42 4.02 -6.71
C SER A 242 -11.59 4.84 -8.00
N ASP A 243 -12.82 5.29 -8.28
CA ASP A 243 -13.18 6.17 -9.39
C ASP A 243 -12.48 7.54 -9.34
N ARG A 244 -12.14 8.02 -8.15
CA ARG A 244 -11.40 9.27 -7.94
C ARG A 244 -9.88 9.07 -7.95
N VAL A 245 -9.40 7.89 -7.56
CA VAL A 245 -7.97 7.52 -7.60
C VAL A 245 -7.52 7.19 -9.02
N LEU A 246 -8.33 6.41 -9.73
CA LEU A 246 -8.01 5.86 -11.05
C LEU A 246 -7.55 6.92 -12.08
N PRO A 247 -8.21 8.07 -12.24
CA PRO A 247 -7.79 9.08 -13.22
C PRO A 247 -6.35 9.57 -12.98
N HIS A 248 -6.01 9.86 -11.72
CA HIS A 248 -4.68 10.35 -11.35
C HIS A 248 -3.60 9.28 -11.55
N LEU A 249 -3.88 8.03 -11.13
CA LEU A 249 -2.95 6.94 -11.31
C LEU A 249 -2.76 6.60 -12.79
N ARG A 250 -3.85 6.55 -13.58
CA ARG A 250 -3.80 6.28 -15.03
C ARG A 250 -3.01 7.35 -15.78
N GLU A 251 -3.30 8.63 -15.54
CA GLU A 251 -2.58 9.75 -16.16
C GLU A 251 -1.10 9.67 -15.85
N PHE A 252 -0.73 9.54 -14.59
CA PHE A 252 0.65 9.41 -14.16
C PHE A 252 1.37 8.25 -14.84
N LEU A 253 0.77 7.05 -14.85
CA LEU A 253 1.39 5.87 -15.46
C LEU A 253 1.58 6.01 -16.97
N LEU A 254 0.60 6.60 -17.68
CA LEU A 254 0.69 6.82 -19.12
C LEU A 254 1.77 7.83 -19.50
N GLU A 255 2.05 8.82 -18.66
CA GLU A 255 3.15 9.77 -18.87
C GLU A 255 4.53 9.09 -18.72
N GLN A 256 4.63 8.01 -17.95
CA GLN A 256 5.86 7.26 -17.72
C GLN A 256 6.04 6.09 -18.70
N ASP A 257 5.03 5.81 -19.54
CA ASP A 257 5.04 4.77 -20.57
C ASP A 257 5.52 5.35 -21.94
N THR A 258 6.48 6.23 -21.90
CA THR A 258 7.13 6.72 -23.12
C THR A 258 8.33 5.83 -23.41
N ASP A 259 8.20 4.95 -24.38
CA ASP A 259 9.19 3.99 -24.95
C ASP A 259 10.66 4.39 -24.90
#